data_2b208cdf4318d90bf1fe1d39bb41e4e1
#
_entry.id   2b208cdf4318d90bf1fe1d39bb41e4e1
#
_cell.length_a   1.000
_cell.length_b   1.000
_cell.length_c   1.000
_cell.angle_alpha   90.00
_cell.angle_beta   90.00
_cell.angle_gamma   90.00
#
_symmetry.space_group_name_H-M   'P 1'
#
loop_
_entity.id
_entity.type
_entity.pdbx_description
1 polymer ?
#
loop_
_entity_poly.entity_id
_entity_poly.type
_entity_poly.pdbx_seq_one_letter_code
_entity_poly.pdbx_strand_id
1 'polypeptide(L)'
;MAEQLDVYLYGVNVAALELLGPQQYRLAYRTEWLDDPNRMPVSASLPLTPKPATGVVLAAYLDNLLPDNADVRDRWAVDAGLATPEPFHLLRVYGADVAGAIQFAEPGTDPNANGERTPVNDKGIASRIRAIREDDTSWQDPERDTGYFSLGGAQGKFSLGNTGDGWYEPTGNHPTTHILKPRVRQQVDGELIEYIAMTAATVAGINTAPVTIQEFDGERALVVDRFDRIVNDDGTIIRVHQEDMAQALGVPRLRKYESKGGPGYRDIIRLLDTYVPEERRAVSMLTFTQALVFSWMVLNTDAHAKNYSVFIRPDGLDLTPLYDVSSLIPYAGHIDDDRRATGIAFRKSKLSMRIAADYEAGEQSWFEWLAVARETGLDRAALSRWGGLLAERLPELINAIAGTLPGHLQTDVVARFVDRTEIRSRQVSQAIAK
;
A
#
# COMPACT_ATOMS: atom_id res chain seq x y z
N MET A 1 -28.52 -23.00 -6.67
CA MET A 1 -28.13 -21.84 -7.51
C MET A 1 -26.71 -21.51 -7.16
N ALA A 2 -25.89 -21.07 -8.10
CA ALA A 2 -24.55 -20.57 -7.79
C ALA A 2 -24.67 -19.36 -6.85
N GLU A 3 -23.75 -19.22 -5.88
CA GLU A 3 -23.69 -18.03 -5.03
C GLU A 3 -23.18 -16.86 -5.87
N GLN A 4 -23.80 -15.68 -5.72
CA GLN A 4 -23.49 -14.49 -6.51
C GLN A 4 -23.33 -13.28 -5.60
N LEU A 5 -22.45 -12.36 -6.00
CA LEU A 5 -22.35 -10.98 -5.51
C LEU A 5 -22.49 -10.01 -6.67
N ASP A 6 -23.15 -8.91 -6.44
CA ASP A 6 -23.11 -7.76 -7.33
C ASP A 6 -21.84 -6.95 -7.05
N VAL A 7 -21.20 -6.48 -8.13
CA VAL A 7 -19.96 -5.70 -8.06
C VAL A 7 -20.27 -4.27 -8.49
N TYR A 8 -19.90 -3.31 -7.65
CA TYR A 8 -20.17 -1.90 -7.86
C TYR A 8 -18.89 -1.09 -8.01
N LEU A 9 -18.93 -0.08 -8.86
CA LEU A 9 -17.96 1.00 -8.95
C LEU A 9 -18.74 2.32 -8.92
N TYR A 10 -18.35 3.22 -8.01
CA TYR A 10 -18.99 4.54 -7.86
C TYR A 10 -20.51 4.46 -7.69
N GLY A 11 -21.00 3.40 -7.03
CA GLY A 11 -22.42 3.16 -6.82
C GLY A 11 -23.17 2.56 -8.01
N VAL A 12 -22.50 2.27 -9.13
CA VAL A 12 -23.08 1.63 -10.31
C VAL A 12 -22.79 0.12 -10.26
N ASN A 13 -23.80 -0.73 -10.47
CA ASN A 13 -23.62 -2.17 -10.59
C ASN A 13 -22.96 -2.50 -11.94
N VAL A 14 -21.66 -2.77 -11.91
CA VAL A 14 -20.82 -2.93 -13.11
C VAL A 14 -20.64 -4.39 -13.54
N ALA A 15 -20.76 -5.33 -12.60
CA ALA A 15 -20.55 -6.75 -12.90
C ALA A 15 -21.26 -7.66 -11.88
N ALA A 16 -21.37 -8.94 -12.24
CA ALA A 16 -21.73 -10.01 -11.33
C ALA A 16 -20.53 -10.93 -11.10
N LEU A 17 -20.27 -11.25 -9.84
CA LEU A 17 -19.27 -12.23 -9.41
C LEU A 17 -20.00 -13.49 -8.92
N GLU A 18 -19.68 -14.64 -9.51
CA GLU A 18 -20.26 -15.93 -9.14
C GLU A 18 -19.20 -16.86 -8.58
N LEU A 19 -19.56 -17.61 -7.54
CA LEU A 19 -18.81 -18.76 -7.03
C LEU A 19 -19.29 -20.03 -7.72
N LEU A 20 -18.42 -20.65 -8.52
CA LEU A 20 -18.73 -21.89 -9.25
C LEU A 20 -18.27 -23.15 -8.51
N GLY A 21 -17.34 -22.99 -7.57
CA GLY A 21 -16.75 -24.03 -6.75
C GLY A 21 -15.55 -23.45 -5.99
N PRO A 22 -14.87 -24.22 -5.12
CA PRO A 22 -13.75 -23.73 -4.33
C PRO A 22 -12.68 -23.05 -5.20
N GLN A 23 -12.44 -21.76 -4.96
CA GLN A 23 -11.52 -20.92 -5.74
C GLN A 23 -11.81 -20.84 -7.24
N GLN A 24 -13.04 -21.14 -7.65
CA GLN A 24 -13.48 -21.03 -9.02
C GLN A 24 -14.56 -19.94 -9.15
N TYR A 25 -14.18 -18.85 -9.77
CA TYR A 25 -15.00 -17.66 -9.90
C TYR A 25 -15.30 -17.34 -11.36
N ARG A 26 -16.41 -16.64 -11.56
CA ARG A 26 -16.77 -16.03 -12.84
C ARG A 26 -17.20 -14.59 -12.59
N LEU A 27 -16.56 -13.64 -13.23
CA LEU A 27 -16.93 -12.23 -13.23
C LEU A 27 -17.43 -11.86 -14.62
N ALA A 28 -18.68 -11.42 -14.71
CA ALA A 28 -19.31 -10.99 -15.94
C ALA A 28 -19.70 -9.52 -15.83
N TYR A 29 -19.15 -8.67 -16.70
CA TYR A 29 -19.57 -7.27 -16.77
C TYR A 29 -21.02 -7.16 -17.23
N ARG A 30 -21.76 -6.19 -16.68
CA ARG A 30 -23.09 -5.84 -17.12
C ARG A 30 -23.05 -5.21 -18.50
N THR A 31 -24.04 -5.52 -19.36
CA THR A 31 -24.11 -4.94 -20.71
C THR A 31 -24.21 -3.42 -20.64
N GLU A 32 -25.01 -2.91 -19.71
CA GLU A 32 -25.19 -1.47 -19.49
C GLU A 32 -23.87 -0.78 -19.14
N TRP A 33 -22.98 -1.46 -18.37
CA TRP A 33 -21.65 -0.93 -18.06
C TRP A 33 -20.71 -0.99 -19.26
N LEU A 34 -20.78 -2.03 -20.07
CA LEU A 34 -19.96 -2.15 -21.28
C LEU A 34 -20.29 -1.05 -22.30
N ASP A 35 -21.51 -0.52 -22.28
CA ASP A 35 -21.99 0.54 -23.17
C ASP A 35 -21.86 1.95 -22.54
N ASP A 36 -21.50 2.06 -21.25
CA ASP A 36 -21.37 3.35 -20.54
C ASP A 36 -20.15 4.13 -21.05
N PRO A 37 -20.29 5.44 -21.34
CA PRO A 37 -19.15 6.27 -21.76
C PRO A 37 -18.06 6.43 -20.70
N ASN A 38 -18.40 6.28 -19.41
CA ASN A 38 -17.48 6.36 -18.29
C ASN A 38 -16.96 4.99 -17.83
N ARG A 39 -17.24 3.94 -18.65
CA ARG A 39 -16.80 2.58 -18.31
C ARG A 39 -15.31 2.49 -18.07
N MET A 40 -14.96 1.73 -17.06
CA MET A 40 -13.57 1.33 -16.77
C MET A 40 -13.57 -0.13 -16.27
N PRO A 41 -12.46 -0.85 -16.41
CA PRO A 41 -12.38 -2.20 -15.87
C PRO A 41 -12.32 -2.17 -14.33
N VAL A 42 -12.72 -3.26 -13.69
CA VAL A 42 -12.52 -3.44 -12.24
C VAL A 42 -11.04 -3.70 -11.90
N SER A 43 -10.24 -4.08 -12.88
CA SER A 43 -8.80 -4.27 -12.81
C SER A 43 -8.19 -4.18 -14.21
N ALA A 44 -6.95 -3.66 -14.32
CA ALA A 44 -6.19 -3.69 -15.57
C ALA A 44 -5.98 -5.15 -16.07
N SER A 45 -5.90 -6.12 -15.15
CA SER A 45 -5.81 -7.54 -15.48
C SER A 45 -7.14 -8.19 -15.88
N LEU A 46 -8.26 -7.50 -15.74
CA LEU A 46 -9.62 -7.97 -16.04
C LEU A 46 -10.29 -7.03 -17.06
N PRO A 47 -9.90 -7.06 -18.33
CA PRO A 47 -10.31 -6.09 -19.33
C PRO A 47 -11.81 -6.10 -19.57
N LEU A 48 -12.36 -4.94 -19.99
CA LEU A 48 -13.77 -4.78 -20.38
C LEU A 48 -14.06 -5.58 -21.63
N THR A 49 -14.70 -6.73 -21.44
CA THR A 49 -15.15 -7.59 -22.56
C THR A 49 -16.49 -8.23 -22.23
N PRO A 50 -17.34 -8.56 -23.25
CA PRO A 50 -18.56 -9.33 -23.03
C PRO A 50 -18.28 -10.77 -22.55
N LYS A 51 -17.05 -11.28 -22.76
CA LYS A 51 -16.66 -12.62 -22.29
C LYS A 51 -16.35 -12.56 -20.80
N PRO A 52 -16.97 -13.38 -19.95
CA PRO A 52 -16.70 -13.41 -18.54
C PRO A 52 -15.22 -13.74 -18.23
N ALA A 53 -14.66 -13.07 -17.24
CA ALA A 53 -13.35 -13.40 -16.70
C ALA A 53 -13.47 -14.61 -15.77
N THR A 54 -12.47 -15.52 -15.83
CA THR A 54 -12.37 -16.73 -14.99
C THR A 54 -10.91 -17.08 -14.74
N GLY A 55 -10.66 -18.08 -13.90
CA GLY A 55 -9.33 -18.67 -13.71
C GLY A 55 -8.43 -17.87 -12.78
N VAL A 56 -7.11 -18.10 -12.91
CA VAL A 56 -6.12 -17.69 -11.91
C VAL A 56 -5.98 -16.18 -11.76
N VAL A 57 -6.19 -15.40 -12.82
CA VAL A 57 -6.08 -13.93 -12.78
C VAL A 57 -7.22 -13.35 -11.94
N LEU A 58 -8.47 -13.80 -12.16
CA LEU A 58 -9.60 -13.36 -11.35
C LEU A 58 -9.45 -13.80 -9.89
N ALA A 59 -9.02 -15.04 -9.65
CA ALA A 59 -8.76 -15.52 -8.30
C ALA A 59 -7.67 -14.69 -7.60
N ALA A 60 -6.59 -14.34 -8.31
CA ALA A 60 -5.53 -13.49 -7.79
C ALA A 60 -6.04 -12.07 -7.47
N TYR A 61 -6.88 -11.49 -8.33
CA TYR A 61 -7.46 -10.17 -8.08
C TYR A 61 -8.27 -10.15 -6.78
N LEU A 62 -9.21 -11.10 -6.62
CA LEU A 62 -10.05 -11.19 -5.42
C LEU A 62 -9.21 -11.45 -4.15
N ASP A 63 -8.23 -12.35 -4.26
CA ASP A 63 -7.34 -12.71 -3.15
C ASP A 63 -6.49 -11.51 -2.68
N ASN A 64 -6.07 -10.62 -3.59
CA ASN A 64 -5.28 -9.42 -3.26
C ASN A 64 -6.07 -8.28 -2.59
N LEU A 65 -7.41 -8.29 -2.66
CA LEU A 65 -8.28 -7.35 -1.94
C LEU A 65 -8.32 -7.62 -0.42
N LEU A 66 -7.87 -8.79 0.01
CA LEU A 66 -7.92 -9.27 1.38
C LEU A 66 -6.54 -9.20 2.07
N PRO A 67 -6.47 -9.24 3.41
CA PRO A 67 -5.20 -9.29 4.13
C PRO A 67 -4.27 -10.40 3.63
N ASP A 68 -2.96 -10.12 3.60
CA ASP A 68 -1.96 -11.12 3.17
C ASP A 68 -1.76 -12.22 4.23
N ASN A 69 -2.00 -11.91 5.50
CA ASN A 69 -1.87 -12.85 6.62
C ASN A 69 -3.04 -13.84 6.63
N ALA A 70 -2.73 -15.13 6.55
CA ALA A 70 -3.74 -16.19 6.57
C ALA A 70 -4.47 -16.26 7.93
N ASP A 71 -3.75 -16.07 9.04
CA ASP A 71 -4.33 -16.14 10.40
C ASP A 71 -5.39 -15.03 10.61
N VAL A 72 -5.18 -13.84 10.02
CA VAL A 72 -6.18 -12.75 10.01
C VAL A 72 -7.44 -13.20 9.26
N ARG A 73 -7.30 -13.83 8.10
CA ARG A 73 -8.45 -14.31 7.32
C ARG A 73 -9.20 -15.43 8.01
N ASP A 74 -8.47 -16.37 8.64
CA ASP A 74 -9.07 -17.45 9.41
C ASP A 74 -9.89 -16.89 10.57
N ARG A 75 -9.33 -15.90 11.29
CA ARG A 75 -10.05 -15.20 12.35
C ARG A 75 -11.30 -14.49 11.81
N TRP A 76 -11.18 -13.74 10.72
CA TRP A 76 -12.33 -13.07 10.09
C TRP A 76 -13.43 -14.04 9.68
N ALA A 77 -13.06 -15.22 9.18
CA ALA A 77 -14.02 -16.25 8.84
C ALA A 77 -14.74 -16.76 10.11
N VAL A 78 -14.01 -16.99 11.21
CA VAL A 78 -14.59 -17.40 12.49
C VAL A 78 -15.53 -16.32 13.04
N ASP A 79 -15.07 -15.07 13.10
CA ASP A 79 -15.83 -13.93 13.63
C ASP A 79 -17.13 -13.69 12.83
N ALA A 80 -17.10 -13.91 11.50
CA ALA A 80 -18.25 -13.82 10.63
C ALA A 80 -19.10 -15.11 10.53
N GLY A 81 -18.76 -16.17 11.28
CA GLY A 81 -19.49 -17.45 11.23
C GLY A 81 -19.36 -18.17 9.89
N LEU A 82 -18.30 -17.91 9.11
CA LEU A 82 -18.06 -18.54 7.82
C LEU A 82 -17.36 -19.90 7.99
N ALA A 83 -17.69 -20.85 7.12
CA ALA A 83 -17.08 -22.17 7.17
C ALA A 83 -15.61 -22.20 6.68
N THR A 84 -15.20 -21.22 5.87
CA THR A 84 -13.85 -21.14 5.28
C THR A 84 -13.47 -19.67 5.03
N PRO A 85 -12.16 -19.32 5.04
CA PRO A 85 -11.65 -18.00 4.69
C PRO A 85 -11.56 -17.78 3.16
N GLU A 86 -12.47 -18.36 2.42
CA GLU A 86 -12.53 -18.29 0.97
C GLU A 86 -12.84 -16.85 0.52
N PRO A 87 -12.09 -16.28 -0.44
CA PRO A 87 -12.21 -14.87 -0.83
C PRO A 87 -13.62 -14.40 -1.15
N PHE A 88 -14.43 -15.21 -1.82
CA PHE A 88 -15.81 -14.84 -2.14
C PHE A 88 -16.64 -14.61 -0.86
N HIS A 89 -16.53 -15.52 0.12
CA HIS A 89 -17.29 -15.40 1.36
C HIS A 89 -16.80 -14.25 2.24
N LEU A 90 -15.46 -14.03 2.30
CA LEU A 90 -14.91 -12.87 3.00
C LEU A 90 -15.33 -11.55 2.34
N LEU A 91 -15.32 -11.46 1.01
CA LEU A 91 -15.77 -10.27 0.29
C LEU A 91 -17.28 -10.02 0.42
N ARG A 92 -18.09 -11.06 0.62
CA ARG A 92 -19.51 -10.91 0.97
C ARG A 92 -19.71 -10.10 2.26
N VAL A 93 -18.82 -10.29 3.25
CA VAL A 93 -18.91 -9.64 4.57
C VAL A 93 -18.12 -8.34 4.59
N TYR A 94 -16.87 -8.37 4.13
CA TYR A 94 -15.90 -7.28 4.28
C TYR A 94 -15.69 -6.47 2.99
N GLY A 95 -16.38 -6.79 1.92
CA GLY A 95 -16.18 -6.18 0.60
C GLY A 95 -16.84 -4.81 0.39
N ALA A 96 -17.51 -4.26 1.41
CA ALA A 96 -18.14 -2.94 1.30
C ALA A 96 -17.15 -1.78 1.36
N ASP A 97 -15.99 -1.93 2.04
CA ASP A 97 -14.92 -0.92 2.10
C ASP A 97 -13.54 -1.55 1.88
N VAL A 98 -13.23 -1.87 0.66
CA VAL A 98 -11.93 -2.36 0.22
C VAL A 98 -11.06 -1.22 -0.34
N ALA A 99 -9.84 -1.54 -0.78
CA ALA A 99 -9.00 -0.58 -1.51
C ALA A 99 -9.67 -0.20 -2.83
N GLY A 100 -9.64 1.09 -3.17
CA GLY A 100 -10.29 1.63 -4.37
C GLY A 100 -11.77 1.93 -4.19
N ALA A 101 -12.49 1.98 -5.32
CA ALA A 101 -13.92 2.28 -5.36
C ALA A 101 -14.80 1.05 -5.56
N ILE A 102 -14.19 -0.13 -5.68
CA ILE A 102 -14.95 -1.37 -5.86
C ILE A 102 -15.66 -1.74 -4.55
N GLN A 103 -16.88 -2.24 -4.67
CA GLN A 103 -17.69 -2.74 -3.56
C GLN A 103 -18.37 -4.03 -3.99
N PHE A 104 -18.55 -4.95 -3.04
CA PHE A 104 -19.26 -6.21 -3.22
C PHE A 104 -20.49 -6.21 -2.32
N ALA A 105 -21.63 -6.61 -2.87
CA ALA A 105 -22.89 -6.67 -2.13
C ALA A 105 -23.74 -7.87 -2.58
N GLU A 106 -24.63 -8.33 -1.71
CA GLU A 106 -25.63 -9.32 -2.07
C GLU A 106 -26.52 -8.80 -3.22
N PRO A 107 -26.96 -9.67 -4.14
CA PRO A 107 -27.78 -9.24 -5.25
C PRO A 107 -29.03 -8.46 -4.84
N GLY A 108 -29.20 -7.28 -5.45
CA GLY A 108 -30.32 -6.40 -5.15
C GLY A 108 -30.16 -5.54 -3.89
N THR A 109 -29.02 -5.60 -3.22
CA THR A 109 -28.68 -4.70 -2.11
C THR A 109 -28.01 -3.44 -2.66
N ASP A 110 -28.51 -2.26 -2.25
CA ASP A 110 -27.82 -1.00 -2.56
C ASP A 110 -26.58 -0.84 -1.67
N PRO A 111 -25.35 -0.86 -2.24
CA PRO A 111 -24.14 -0.70 -1.46
C PRO A 111 -24.01 0.70 -0.84
N ASN A 112 -24.85 1.66 -1.24
CA ASN A 112 -24.83 3.01 -0.71
C ASN A 112 -25.96 3.27 0.32
N ALA A 113 -26.86 2.28 0.53
CA ALA A 113 -27.91 2.39 1.53
C ALA A 113 -27.36 2.12 2.94
N ASN A 114 -27.62 3.07 3.86
CA ASN A 114 -27.52 2.86 5.31
C ASN A 114 -26.11 2.68 5.92
N GLY A 115 -25.16 3.52 5.53
CA GLY A 115 -23.93 3.66 6.33
C GLY A 115 -24.09 4.77 7.38
N GLU A 116 -23.80 4.49 8.64
CA GLU A 116 -23.79 5.47 9.73
C GLU A 116 -22.35 5.72 10.20
N ARG A 117 -22.15 6.84 10.91
CA ARG A 117 -20.89 7.20 11.56
C ARG A 117 -21.06 7.02 13.06
N THR A 118 -20.44 6.01 13.65
CA THR A 118 -20.42 5.83 15.10
C THR A 118 -19.19 6.54 15.66
N PRO A 119 -19.33 7.64 16.43
CA PRO A 119 -18.19 8.33 17.01
C PRO A 119 -17.34 7.39 17.87
N VAL A 120 -16.02 7.45 17.70
CA VAL A 120 -15.06 6.74 18.53
C VAL A 120 -14.11 7.73 19.19
N ASN A 121 -13.93 7.62 20.50
CA ASN A 121 -13.00 8.45 21.24
C ASN A 121 -11.61 7.82 21.36
N ASP A 122 -10.64 8.59 21.88
CA ASP A 122 -9.26 8.13 22.04
C ASP A 122 -9.13 6.84 22.84
N LYS A 123 -9.97 6.60 23.84
CA LYS A 123 -9.95 5.34 24.62
C LYS A 123 -10.38 4.14 23.79
N GLY A 124 -11.38 4.31 22.92
CA GLY A 124 -11.80 3.27 21.98
C GLY A 124 -10.71 2.95 20.96
N ILE A 125 -10.07 3.98 20.39
CA ILE A 125 -8.94 3.81 19.47
C ILE A 125 -7.77 3.13 20.17
N ALA A 126 -7.40 3.59 21.38
CA ALA A 126 -6.33 3.00 22.16
C ALA A 126 -6.59 1.52 22.50
N SER A 127 -7.85 1.15 22.76
CA SER A 127 -8.24 -0.25 23.01
C SER A 127 -7.94 -1.12 21.78
N ARG A 128 -8.25 -0.65 20.58
CA ARG A 128 -7.95 -1.36 19.32
C ARG A 128 -6.44 -1.46 19.08
N ILE A 129 -5.69 -0.38 19.33
CA ILE A 129 -4.22 -0.40 19.23
C ILE A 129 -3.64 -1.47 20.16
N ARG A 130 -4.11 -1.56 21.41
CA ARG A 130 -3.67 -2.59 22.36
C ARG A 130 -4.01 -3.99 21.88
N ALA A 131 -5.24 -4.21 21.39
CA ALA A 131 -5.66 -5.50 20.87
C ALA A 131 -4.74 -6.00 19.74
N ILE A 132 -4.44 -5.15 18.74
CA ILE A 132 -3.52 -5.50 17.65
C ILE A 132 -2.09 -5.74 18.18
N ARG A 133 -1.62 -4.94 19.15
CA ARG A 133 -0.28 -5.13 19.74
C ARG A 133 -0.17 -6.44 20.51
N GLU A 134 -1.24 -6.90 21.15
CA GLU A 134 -1.32 -8.18 21.87
C GLU A 134 -1.46 -9.36 20.91
N ASP A 135 -2.30 -9.21 19.91
CA ASP A 135 -2.59 -10.18 18.86
C ASP A 135 -2.70 -9.45 17.50
N ASP A 136 -1.69 -9.61 16.66
CA ASP A 136 -1.57 -8.94 15.36
C ASP A 136 -2.60 -9.43 14.33
N THR A 137 -3.45 -10.39 14.67
CA THR A 137 -4.60 -10.81 13.88
C THR A 137 -5.89 -10.03 14.21
N SER A 138 -5.91 -9.23 15.30
CA SER A 138 -7.06 -8.45 15.78
C SER A 138 -7.32 -7.18 14.98
N TRP A 139 -7.50 -7.28 13.66
CA TRP A 139 -7.74 -6.10 12.81
C TRP A 139 -9.16 -5.58 12.88
N GLN A 140 -10.13 -6.44 13.14
CA GLN A 140 -11.54 -6.09 13.35
C GLN A 140 -11.90 -6.13 14.84
N ASP A 141 -12.92 -5.39 15.23
CA ASP A 141 -13.47 -5.45 16.59
C ASP A 141 -14.62 -6.50 16.63
N PRO A 142 -14.40 -7.68 17.23
CA PRO A 142 -15.40 -8.75 17.19
C PRO A 142 -16.64 -8.44 18.07
N GLU A 143 -16.54 -7.47 18.99
CA GLU A 143 -17.66 -7.07 19.84
C GLU A 143 -18.62 -6.08 19.16
N ARG A 144 -18.25 -5.60 17.97
CA ARG A 144 -19.02 -4.60 17.23
C ARG A 144 -19.40 -5.12 15.86
N ASP A 145 -20.68 -5.14 15.59
CA ASP A 145 -21.27 -5.41 14.26
C ASP A 145 -21.13 -4.18 13.33
N THR A 146 -19.94 -3.58 13.29
CA THR A 146 -19.71 -2.30 12.64
C THR A 146 -18.27 -2.21 12.09
N GLY A 147 -18.06 -1.42 11.04
CA GLY A 147 -16.73 -1.03 10.60
C GLY A 147 -15.96 -2.11 9.83
N TYR A 148 -16.64 -2.90 9.03
CA TYR A 148 -16.00 -3.90 8.19
C TYR A 148 -15.24 -3.26 7.04
N PHE A 149 -13.91 -3.38 7.07
CA PHE A 149 -13.03 -2.96 5.99
C PHE A 149 -12.14 -4.13 5.57
N SER A 150 -11.66 -4.11 4.33
CA SER A 150 -10.62 -5.03 3.88
C SER A 150 -9.49 -4.28 3.18
N LEU A 151 -8.30 -4.38 3.74
CA LEU A 151 -7.07 -3.80 3.19
C LEU A 151 -6.01 -4.88 3.06
N GLY A 152 -5.32 -4.90 1.93
CA GLY A 152 -4.18 -5.78 1.69
C GLY A 152 -3.00 -5.52 2.63
N GLY A 153 -2.00 -6.40 2.60
CA GLY A 153 -0.78 -6.33 3.39
C GLY A 153 -0.75 -7.26 4.58
N ALA A 154 0.39 -7.34 5.26
CA ALA A 154 0.65 -8.31 6.33
C ALA A 154 0.71 -7.71 7.74
N GLN A 155 1.01 -6.41 7.86
CA GLN A 155 1.13 -5.70 9.13
C GLN A 155 -0.24 -5.44 9.75
N GLY A 156 -0.37 -5.61 11.07
CA GLY A 156 -1.56 -5.27 11.85
C GLY A 156 -1.96 -3.80 11.67
N LYS A 157 -3.20 -3.57 11.28
CA LYS A 157 -3.77 -2.24 11.02
C LYS A 157 -5.29 -2.28 11.13
N PHE A 158 -5.87 -1.10 11.29
CA PHE A 158 -7.32 -0.90 11.18
C PHE A 158 -7.62 0.43 10.50
N SER A 159 -8.86 0.61 10.07
CA SER A 159 -9.27 1.80 9.34
C SER A 159 -10.42 2.49 10.04
N LEU A 160 -10.38 3.81 10.09
CA LEU A 160 -11.42 4.67 10.64
C LEU A 160 -11.73 5.83 9.69
N GLY A 161 -12.84 6.50 9.93
CA GLY A 161 -13.16 7.74 9.27
C GLY A 161 -12.85 8.96 10.14
N ASN A 162 -12.41 10.05 9.51
CA ASN A 162 -12.32 11.37 10.08
C ASN A 162 -12.52 12.40 8.96
N THR A 163 -13.51 13.28 9.13
CA THR A 163 -13.83 14.34 8.16
C THR A 163 -13.64 15.74 8.77
N GLY A 164 -12.85 15.82 9.87
CA GLY A 164 -12.59 17.06 10.59
C GLY A 164 -13.39 17.21 11.88
N ASP A 165 -14.49 16.46 12.04
CA ASP A 165 -15.38 16.53 13.22
C ASP A 165 -15.04 15.49 14.30
N GLY A 166 -13.93 14.76 14.13
CA GLY A 166 -13.49 13.69 15.02
C GLY A 166 -13.52 12.31 14.37
N TRP A 167 -13.02 11.34 15.12
CA TRP A 167 -12.92 9.96 14.66
C TRP A 167 -14.26 9.24 14.76
N TYR A 168 -14.56 8.43 13.75
CA TYR A 168 -15.73 7.56 13.75
C TYR A 168 -15.41 6.20 13.15
N GLU A 169 -16.13 5.22 13.60
CA GLU A 169 -16.22 3.90 13.00
C GLU A 169 -17.40 3.88 12.04
N PRO A 170 -17.18 3.57 10.76
CA PRO A 170 -18.28 3.51 9.81
C PRO A 170 -19.08 2.22 10.02
N THR A 171 -20.39 2.26 9.81
CA THR A 171 -21.24 1.09 9.70
C THR A 171 -21.65 0.85 8.26
N GLY A 172 -22.03 -0.39 7.93
CA GLY A 172 -22.43 -0.74 6.58
C GLY A 172 -21.34 -0.41 5.54
N ASN A 173 -21.68 0.40 4.57
CA ASN A 173 -20.81 0.77 3.46
C ASN A 173 -20.23 2.19 3.54
N HIS A 174 -20.37 2.86 4.69
CA HIS A 174 -19.75 4.17 4.85
C HIS A 174 -18.21 4.05 4.74
N PRO A 175 -17.55 4.87 3.90
CA PRO A 175 -16.13 4.70 3.67
C PRO A 175 -15.28 5.14 4.86
N THR A 176 -14.22 4.41 5.14
CA THR A 176 -13.12 4.87 5.99
C THR A 176 -12.23 5.85 5.21
N THR A 177 -11.53 6.74 5.91
CA THR A 177 -10.66 7.77 5.30
C THR A 177 -9.20 7.65 5.71
N HIS A 178 -8.90 6.91 6.77
CA HIS A 178 -7.56 6.76 7.33
C HIS A 178 -7.26 5.31 7.66
N ILE A 179 -5.98 4.96 7.56
CA ILE A 179 -5.43 3.69 8.02
C ILE A 179 -4.56 3.98 9.24
N LEU A 180 -4.82 3.28 10.34
CA LEU A 180 -4.04 3.35 11.56
C LEU A 180 -3.16 2.11 11.67
N LYS A 181 -1.84 2.32 11.73
CA LYS A 181 -0.82 1.28 11.87
C LYS A 181 -0.20 1.40 13.28
N PRO A 182 -0.61 0.56 14.23
CA PRO A 182 0.00 0.52 15.55
C PRO A 182 1.45 0.03 15.51
N ARG A 183 2.18 0.28 16.60
CA ARG A 183 3.45 -0.38 16.87
C ARG A 183 3.26 -1.89 16.93
N VAL A 184 4.05 -2.63 16.17
CA VAL A 184 4.06 -4.10 16.20
C VAL A 184 5.26 -4.64 16.98
N ARG A 185 5.13 -5.84 17.58
CA ARG A 185 6.18 -6.43 18.43
C ARG A 185 7.44 -6.79 17.64
N GLN A 186 7.28 -7.19 16.39
CA GLN A 186 8.36 -7.69 15.55
C GLN A 186 9.32 -6.59 15.10
N GLN A 187 8.85 -5.32 15.07
CA GLN A 187 9.64 -4.19 14.62
C GLN A 187 9.47 -3.01 15.58
N VAL A 188 10.41 -2.87 16.50
CA VAL A 188 10.37 -1.81 17.50
C VAL A 188 10.40 -0.44 16.83
N ASP A 189 9.39 0.41 17.14
CA ASP A 189 9.24 1.77 16.62
C ASP A 189 9.16 1.84 15.08
N GLY A 190 8.70 0.76 14.43
CA GLY A 190 8.56 0.69 12.97
C GLY A 190 7.67 1.77 12.40
N GLU A 191 6.61 2.14 13.12
CA GLU A 191 5.69 3.21 12.77
C GLU A 191 6.37 4.60 12.76
N LEU A 192 7.34 4.85 13.64
CA LEU A 192 8.14 6.08 13.62
C LEU A 192 9.13 6.10 12.44
N ILE A 193 9.71 4.95 12.13
CA ILE A 193 10.63 4.82 11.00
C ILE A 193 9.88 4.98 9.67
N GLU A 194 8.69 4.42 9.55
CA GLU A 194 7.82 4.62 8.38
C GLU A 194 7.41 6.09 8.25
N TYR A 195 7.01 6.76 9.34
CA TYR A 195 6.72 8.19 9.35
C TYR A 195 7.89 9.03 8.84
N ILE A 196 9.10 8.79 9.38
CA ILE A 196 10.29 9.55 8.99
C ILE A 196 10.63 9.29 7.52
N ALA A 197 10.59 8.04 7.07
CA ALA A 197 10.91 7.66 5.69
C ALA A 197 9.88 8.22 4.68
N MET A 198 8.59 8.13 4.99
CA MET A 198 7.51 8.70 4.16
C MET A 198 7.62 10.22 4.06
N THR A 199 7.85 10.90 5.20
CA THR A 199 8.04 12.36 5.23
C THR A 199 9.29 12.76 4.45
N ALA A 200 10.38 12.00 4.55
CA ALA A 200 11.60 12.25 3.79
C ALA A 200 11.36 12.08 2.27
N ALA A 201 10.58 11.10 1.85
CA ALA A 201 10.19 10.94 0.45
C ALA A 201 9.38 12.15 -0.06
N THR A 202 8.43 12.65 0.75
CA THR A 202 7.66 13.87 0.43
C THR A 202 8.57 15.08 0.24
N VAL A 203 9.50 15.32 1.17
CA VAL A 203 10.46 16.45 1.09
C VAL A 203 11.44 16.28 -0.09
N ALA A 204 11.75 15.05 -0.47
CA ALA A 204 12.54 14.75 -1.68
C ALA A 204 11.77 15.00 -2.99
N GLY A 205 10.51 15.42 -2.93
CA GLY A 205 9.65 15.75 -4.08
C GLY A 205 8.92 14.54 -4.68
N ILE A 206 8.87 13.41 -3.97
CA ILE A 206 8.09 12.25 -4.39
C ILE A 206 6.65 12.44 -3.87
N ASN A 207 5.67 12.23 -4.74
CA ASN A 207 4.26 12.24 -4.32
C ASN A 207 3.99 11.04 -3.42
N THR A 208 3.67 11.29 -2.15
CA THR A 208 3.41 10.25 -1.13
C THR A 208 2.04 10.43 -0.47
N ALA A 209 1.48 9.35 0.05
CA ALA A 209 0.32 9.45 0.94
C ALA A 209 0.70 10.27 2.18
N PRO A 210 -0.14 11.23 2.63
CA PRO A 210 0.12 11.97 3.86
C PRO A 210 0.15 11.04 5.07
N VAL A 211 1.07 11.31 5.99
CA VAL A 211 1.25 10.52 7.21
C VAL A 211 1.45 11.41 8.43
N THR A 212 0.91 10.99 9.57
CA THR A 212 1.13 11.63 10.86
C THR A 212 1.31 10.60 11.96
N ILE A 213 2.04 10.94 13.04
CA ILE A 213 2.02 10.15 14.28
C ILE A 213 0.99 10.77 15.19
N GLN A 214 0.03 9.96 15.66
CA GLN A 214 -0.98 10.39 16.61
C GLN A 214 -0.97 9.50 17.86
N GLU A 215 -1.32 10.11 18.98
CA GLU A 215 -1.41 9.45 20.27
C GLU A 215 -2.88 9.49 20.76
N PHE A 216 -3.35 8.34 21.21
CA PHE A 216 -4.72 8.10 21.66
C PHE A 216 -4.66 7.46 23.05
N ASP A 217 -5.02 8.18 24.11
CA ASP A 217 -5.03 7.68 25.50
C ASP A 217 -3.74 6.90 25.88
N GLY A 218 -2.56 7.46 25.50
CA GLY A 218 -1.24 6.89 25.76
C GLY A 218 -0.76 5.80 24.80
N GLU A 219 -1.56 5.42 23.84
CA GLU A 219 -1.17 4.55 22.72
C GLU A 219 -0.94 5.37 21.46
N ARG A 220 0.03 4.95 20.63
CA ARG A 220 0.34 5.66 19.39
C ARG A 220 0.18 4.80 18.16
N ALA A 221 -0.13 5.45 17.04
CA ALA A 221 -0.17 4.85 15.72
C ALA A 221 0.38 5.80 14.65
N LEU A 222 0.91 5.24 13.59
CA LEU A 222 1.05 5.94 12.33
C LEU A 222 -0.35 6.03 11.70
N VAL A 223 -0.78 7.23 11.40
CA VAL A 223 -2.03 7.53 10.70
C VAL A 223 -1.70 7.89 9.27
N VAL A 224 -2.25 7.15 8.32
CA VAL A 224 -2.05 7.32 6.88
C VAL A 224 -3.36 7.78 6.27
N ASP A 225 -3.36 8.91 5.59
CA ASP A 225 -4.52 9.34 4.81
C ASP A 225 -4.72 8.42 3.61
N ARG A 226 -5.93 7.92 3.42
CA ARG A 226 -6.27 7.10 2.27
C ARG A 226 -6.34 7.99 1.01
N PHE A 227 -5.38 7.83 0.11
CA PHE A 227 -5.33 8.57 -1.16
C PHE A 227 -6.47 8.16 -2.13
N ASP A 228 -7.12 7.03 -1.87
CA ASP A 228 -8.28 6.56 -2.62
C ASP A 228 -9.63 7.05 -2.03
N ARG A 229 -9.58 8.08 -1.18
CA ARG A 229 -10.73 8.76 -0.59
C ARG A 229 -10.56 10.27 -0.72
N ILE A 230 -11.56 10.93 -1.28
CA ILE A 230 -11.63 12.39 -1.36
C ILE A 230 -12.75 12.84 -0.41
N VAL A 231 -12.37 13.62 0.58
CA VAL A 231 -13.34 14.25 1.51
C VAL A 231 -13.66 15.63 0.98
N ASN A 232 -14.93 15.88 0.63
CA ASN A 232 -15.41 17.16 0.19
C ASN A 232 -15.71 18.09 1.37
N ASP A 233 -15.84 19.40 1.12
CA ASP A 233 -16.12 20.40 2.14
C ASP A 233 -17.47 20.17 2.88
N ASP A 234 -18.43 19.50 2.24
CA ASP A 234 -19.70 19.10 2.85
C ASP A 234 -19.63 17.80 3.66
N GLY A 235 -18.44 17.21 3.80
CA GLY A 235 -18.21 15.97 4.51
C GLY A 235 -18.59 14.71 3.73
N THR A 236 -18.99 14.82 2.48
CA THR A 236 -19.18 13.65 1.60
C THR A 236 -17.84 13.06 1.21
N ILE A 237 -17.79 11.73 1.05
CA ILE A 237 -16.55 11.00 0.74
C ILE A 237 -16.73 10.31 -0.62
N ILE A 238 -15.83 10.64 -1.55
CA ILE A 238 -15.75 9.99 -2.86
C ILE A 238 -14.67 8.93 -2.80
N ARG A 239 -15.01 7.70 -3.20
CA ARG A 239 -14.02 6.64 -3.44
C ARG A 239 -13.32 6.90 -4.78
N VAL A 240 -12.02 6.66 -4.85
CA VAL A 240 -11.25 6.70 -6.11
C VAL A 240 -10.78 5.29 -6.42
N HIS A 241 -11.11 4.79 -7.61
CA HIS A 241 -10.77 3.41 -7.95
C HIS A 241 -9.26 3.26 -8.15
N GLN A 242 -8.69 2.24 -7.49
CA GLN A 242 -7.26 1.92 -7.54
C GLN A 242 -7.03 0.42 -7.31
N GLU A 243 -5.88 -0.06 -7.72
CA GLU A 243 -5.39 -1.41 -7.41
C GLU A 243 -3.87 -1.44 -7.26
N ASP A 244 -3.34 -2.42 -6.52
CA ASP A 244 -1.90 -2.63 -6.43
C ASP A 244 -1.33 -3.32 -7.69
N MET A 245 0.01 -3.26 -7.88
CA MET A 245 0.65 -3.81 -9.07
C MET A 245 0.56 -5.34 -9.16
N ALA A 246 0.33 -6.05 -8.06
CA ALA A 246 0.08 -7.49 -8.14
C ALA A 246 -1.30 -7.77 -8.73
N GLN A 247 -2.32 -6.97 -8.37
CA GLN A 247 -3.66 -7.02 -8.98
C GLN A 247 -3.61 -6.62 -10.45
N ALA A 248 -2.99 -5.47 -10.76
CA ALA A 248 -2.90 -4.94 -12.12
C ALA A 248 -2.19 -5.91 -13.09
N LEU A 249 -1.24 -6.68 -12.59
CA LEU A 249 -0.49 -7.69 -13.36
C LEU A 249 -1.06 -9.11 -13.24
N GLY A 250 -2.16 -9.30 -12.51
CA GLY A 250 -2.82 -10.59 -12.34
C GLY A 250 -2.00 -11.63 -11.58
N VAL A 251 -1.17 -11.18 -10.63
CA VAL A 251 -0.22 -12.02 -9.88
C VAL A 251 -0.79 -12.38 -8.49
N PRO A 252 -0.74 -13.65 -8.08
CA PRO A 252 -1.17 -14.06 -6.75
C PRO A 252 -0.36 -13.39 -5.63
N ARG A 253 -0.99 -13.04 -4.50
CA ARG A 253 -0.37 -12.35 -3.34
C ARG A 253 0.91 -13.00 -2.82
N LEU A 254 1.00 -14.34 -2.86
CA LEU A 254 2.18 -15.08 -2.41
C LEU A 254 3.41 -14.88 -3.33
N ARG A 255 3.20 -14.33 -4.53
CA ARG A 255 4.25 -13.97 -5.49
C ARG A 255 4.47 -12.47 -5.59
N LYS A 256 4.17 -11.70 -4.54
CA LYS A 256 4.37 -10.24 -4.53
C LYS A 256 5.85 -9.81 -4.65
N TYR A 257 6.80 -10.68 -4.28
CA TYR A 257 8.25 -10.46 -4.41
C TYR A 257 8.78 -11.01 -5.74
N GLU A 258 9.62 -10.24 -6.42
CA GLU A 258 10.28 -10.68 -7.66
C GLU A 258 11.11 -11.97 -7.44
N SER A 259 11.80 -12.09 -6.30
CA SER A 259 12.57 -13.27 -5.92
C SER A 259 11.74 -14.56 -5.76
N LYS A 260 10.40 -14.41 -5.65
CA LYS A 260 9.45 -15.52 -5.60
C LYS A 260 8.67 -15.71 -6.92
N GLY A 261 9.18 -15.13 -8.01
CA GLY A 261 8.55 -15.18 -9.33
C GLY A 261 7.41 -14.16 -9.51
N GLY A 262 7.42 -13.10 -8.72
CA GLY A 262 6.52 -11.95 -8.86
C GLY A 262 7.07 -10.87 -9.79
N PRO A 263 6.38 -9.72 -9.88
CA PRO A 263 6.78 -8.65 -10.77
C PRO A 263 8.07 -7.96 -10.30
N GLY A 264 8.94 -7.66 -11.26
CA GLY A 264 10.03 -6.73 -11.10
C GLY A 264 9.66 -5.33 -11.61
N TYR A 265 10.59 -4.38 -11.47
CA TYR A 265 10.36 -3.00 -11.90
C TYR A 265 10.04 -2.89 -13.40
N ARG A 266 10.60 -3.79 -14.24
CA ARG A 266 10.35 -3.77 -15.71
C ARG A 266 8.93 -4.18 -16.07
N ASP A 267 8.30 -5.03 -15.26
CA ASP A 267 6.89 -5.40 -15.46
C ASP A 267 5.98 -4.21 -15.17
N ILE A 268 6.31 -3.45 -14.12
CA ILE A 268 5.60 -2.23 -13.75
C ILE A 268 5.82 -1.14 -14.81
N ILE A 269 7.05 -0.92 -15.28
CA ILE A 269 7.33 0.04 -16.37
C ILE A 269 6.50 -0.31 -17.61
N ARG A 270 6.45 -1.57 -18.01
CA ARG A 270 5.65 -1.99 -19.18
C ARG A 270 4.15 -1.74 -18.98
N LEU A 271 3.63 -1.98 -17.79
CA LEU A 271 2.23 -1.65 -17.47
C LEU A 271 1.98 -0.15 -17.61
N LEU A 272 2.82 0.68 -16.99
CA LEU A 272 2.70 2.14 -17.04
C LEU A 272 2.86 2.66 -18.48
N ASP A 273 3.83 2.15 -19.23
CA ASP A 273 4.05 2.56 -20.63
C ASP A 273 2.86 2.20 -21.53
N THR A 274 2.22 1.07 -21.27
CA THR A 274 1.10 0.57 -22.09
C THR A 274 -0.21 1.29 -21.77
N TYR A 275 -0.50 1.58 -20.52
CA TYR A 275 -1.84 1.97 -20.08
C TYR A 275 -1.94 3.39 -19.52
N VAL A 276 -0.82 4.06 -19.21
CA VAL A 276 -0.85 5.48 -18.82
C VAL A 276 -0.92 6.35 -20.06
N PRO A 277 -1.89 7.26 -20.17
CA PRO A 277 -1.98 8.21 -21.28
C PRO A 277 -0.68 9.00 -21.48
N GLU A 278 -0.37 9.33 -22.75
CA GLU A 278 0.91 9.95 -23.13
C GLU A 278 1.22 11.22 -22.34
N GLU A 279 0.22 12.06 -22.12
CA GLU A 279 0.35 13.33 -21.40
C GLU A 279 0.71 13.19 -19.91
N ARG A 280 0.42 12.02 -19.28
CA ARG A 280 0.72 11.73 -17.89
C ARG A 280 1.85 10.72 -17.68
N ARG A 281 2.27 10.04 -18.77
CA ARG A 281 3.25 8.95 -18.73
C ARG A 281 4.61 9.38 -18.17
N ALA A 282 5.12 10.52 -18.63
CA ALA A 282 6.41 11.03 -18.18
C ALA A 282 6.47 11.28 -16.67
N VAL A 283 5.36 11.81 -16.09
CA VAL A 283 5.24 12.05 -14.64
C VAL A 283 5.19 10.72 -13.88
N SER A 284 4.39 9.75 -14.35
CA SER A 284 4.30 8.43 -13.73
C SER A 284 5.63 7.68 -13.75
N MET A 285 6.37 7.73 -14.89
CA MET A 285 7.70 7.13 -15.01
C MET A 285 8.72 7.80 -14.07
N LEU A 286 8.70 9.13 -13.99
CA LEU A 286 9.58 9.87 -13.08
C LEU A 286 9.31 9.48 -11.62
N THR A 287 8.05 9.55 -11.18
CA THR A 287 7.66 9.24 -9.80
C THR A 287 8.02 7.82 -9.44
N PHE A 288 7.74 6.83 -10.31
CA PHE A 288 8.09 5.44 -10.06
C PHE A 288 9.61 5.23 -9.97
N THR A 289 10.38 5.84 -10.89
CA THR A 289 11.86 5.74 -10.86
C THR A 289 12.43 6.38 -9.59
N GLN A 290 11.93 7.56 -9.20
CA GLN A 290 12.33 8.21 -7.96
C GLN A 290 11.99 7.37 -6.72
N ALA A 291 10.81 6.73 -6.70
CA ALA A 291 10.41 5.84 -5.61
C ALA A 291 11.34 4.61 -5.48
N LEU A 292 11.76 4.01 -6.60
CA LEU A 292 12.73 2.91 -6.61
C LEU A 292 14.11 3.36 -6.08
N VAL A 293 14.63 4.48 -6.60
CA VAL A 293 15.93 5.03 -6.16
C VAL A 293 15.89 5.42 -4.70
N PHE A 294 14.81 6.06 -4.25
CA PHE A 294 14.62 6.41 -2.84
C PHE A 294 14.58 5.18 -1.96
N SER A 295 13.83 4.14 -2.34
CA SER A 295 13.78 2.86 -1.62
C SER A 295 15.16 2.22 -1.48
N TRP A 296 16.00 2.28 -2.53
CA TRP A 296 17.39 1.84 -2.45
C TRP A 296 18.22 2.71 -1.49
N MET A 297 18.04 4.04 -1.51
CA MET A 297 18.77 4.96 -0.64
C MET A 297 18.48 4.73 0.85
N VAL A 298 17.19 4.56 1.20
CA VAL A 298 16.78 4.35 2.60
C VAL A 298 16.76 2.88 3.02
N LEU A 299 17.20 1.94 2.16
CA LEU A 299 17.10 0.51 2.39
C LEU A 299 15.67 0.06 2.74
N ASN A 300 14.69 0.52 1.95
CA ASN A 300 13.34 -0.03 1.99
C ASN A 300 13.36 -1.42 1.32
N THR A 301 13.58 -2.45 2.13
CA THR A 301 13.74 -3.83 1.64
C THR A 301 12.42 -4.53 1.36
N ASP A 302 11.28 -3.89 1.67
CA ASP A 302 9.94 -4.44 1.46
C ASP A 302 9.17 -3.75 0.31
N ALA A 303 9.83 -2.98 -0.55
CA ALA A 303 9.24 -2.29 -1.70
C ALA A 303 8.86 -3.28 -2.84
N HIS A 304 7.92 -4.19 -2.56
CA HIS A 304 7.42 -5.19 -3.51
C HIS A 304 6.23 -4.68 -4.35
N ALA A 305 5.71 -5.51 -5.27
CA ALA A 305 4.64 -5.12 -6.19
C ALA A 305 3.38 -4.58 -5.51
N LYS A 306 3.02 -5.03 -4.31
CA LYS A 306 1.84 -4.54 -3.58
C LYS A 306 2.06 -3.19 -2.87
N ASN A 307 3.28 -2.63 -2.87
CA ASN A 307 3.60 -1.32 -2.31
C ASN A 307 3.62 -0.21 -3.38
N TYR A 308 3.16 -0.54 -4.58
CA TYR A 308 2.91 0.39 -5.67
C TYR A 308 1.52 0.13 -6.22
N SER A 309 0.77 1.19 -6.52
CA SER A 309 -0.60 1.10 -7.04
C SER A 309 -0.84 2.02 -8.22
N VAL A 310 -1.91 1.76 -8.93
CA VAL A 310 -2.42 2.63 -9.99
C VAL A 310 -3.88 2.99 -9.74
N PHE A 311 -4.24 4.24 -10.01
CA PHE A 311 -5.62 4.63 -10.21
C PHE A 311 -6.09 4.08 -11.56
N ILE A 312 -7.32 3.59 -11.58
CA ILE A 312 -7.99 3.15 -12.81
C ILE A 312 -9.00 4.22 -13.21
N ARG A 313 -8.90 4.68 -14.42
CA ARG A 313 -9.74 5.74 -15.00
C ARG A 313 -10.35 5.27 -16.33
N PRO A 314 -11.39 5.95 -16.85
CA PRO A 314 -11.95 5.63 -18.16
C PRO A 314 -10.93 5.74 -19.31
N ASP A 315 -9.94 6.62 -19.18
CA ASP A 315 -8.91 6.91 -20.19
C ASP A 315 -7.58 6.19 -19.97
N GLY A 316 -7.45 5.36 -18.92
CA GLY A 316 -6.24 4.59 -18.65
C GLY A 316 -5.84 4.55 -17.18
N LEU A 317 -4.56 4.40 -16.92
CA LEU A 317 -4.00 4.30 -15.58
C LEU A 317 -3.23 5.56 -15.18
N ASP A 318 -3.10 5.79 -13.87
CA ASP A 318 -2.19 6.76 -13.27
C ASP A 318 -1.49 6.14 -12.07
N LEU A 319 -0.20 6.44 -11.87
CA LEU A 319 0.49 6.00 -10.66
C LEU A 319 -0.10 6.73 -9.45
N THR A 320 -0.36 5.98 -8.36
CA THR A 320 -0.84 6.56 -7.10
C THR A 320 0.29 7.25 -6.33
N PRO A 321 0.00 8.02 -5.28
CA PRO A 321 1.00 8.40 -4.30
C PRO A 321 1.74 7.17 -3.76
N LEU A 322 3.02 7.33 -3.43
CA LEU A 322 3.84 6.30 -2.78
C LEU A 322 3.37 6.10 -1.33
N TYR A 323 3.37 4.88 -0.86
CA TYR A 323 2.95 4.50 0.50
C TYR A 323 3.79 3.34 1.02
N ASP A 324 3.71 3.06 2.32
CA ASP A 324 4.34 1.91 2.95
C ASP A 324 5.87 1.89 2.76
N VAL A 325 6.50 3.06 2.93
CA VAL A 325 7.97 3.22 2.84
C VAL A 325 8.58 3.17 4.21
N SER A 326 9.29 2.09 4.49
CA SER A 326 10.04 1.92 5.73
C SER A 326 11.55 1.90 5.48
N SER A 327 12.34 1.64 6.51
CA SER A 327 13.81 1.57 6.40
C SER A 327 14.39 0.47 7.27
N LEU A 328 15.32 -0.30 6.70
CA LEU A 328 16.12 -1.27 7.45
C LEU A 328 17.31 -0.64 8.17
N ILE A 329 17.65 0.61 7.89
CA ILE A 329 18.86 1.30 8.42
C ILE A 329 18.97 1.21 9.95
N PRO A 330 17.93 1.48 10.76
CA PRO A 330 18.07 1.42 12.22
C PRO A 330 18.24 0.01 12.79
N TYR A 331 17.91 -1.03 12.01
CA TYR A 331 17.86 -2.42 12.47
C TYR A 331 19.03 -3.27 11.95
N ALA A 332 19.61 -2.93 10.80
CA ALA A 332 20.68 -3.70 10.18
C ALA A 332 22.02 -3.52 10.93
N GLY A 333 22.82 -4.59 11.00
CA GLY A 333 24.12 -4.55 11.64
C GLY A 333 24.05 -4.52 13.18
N HIS A 334 23.06 -5.17 13.70
CA HIS A 334 22.77 -5.29 15.12
C HIS A 334 23.88 -6.05 15.84
N ILE A 335 24.63 -5.47 16.68
CA ILE A 335 25.18 -6.08 17.89
C ILE A 335 26.19 -5.13 18.57
N ASP A 336 26.95 -4.34 17.84
CA ASP A 336 27.83 -3.32 18.41
C ASP A 336 27.86 -2.11 17.50
N ASP A 337 28.16 -0.94 18.02
CA ASP A 337 28.29 0.32 17.26
C ASP A 337 29.45 0.27 16.22
N ASP A 338 29.77 -0.93 15.72
CA ASP A 338 30.74 -1.14 14.66
C ASP A 338 30.21 -0.63 13.32
N ARG A 339 30.63 0.57 12.96
CA ARG A 339 30.30 1.21 11.66
C ARG A 339 30.69 0.36 10.46
N ARG A 340 31.74 -0.49 10.60
CA ARG A 340 32.17 -1.40 9.52
C ARG A 340 31.19 -2.55 9.36
N ALA A 341 30.79 -3.19 10.45
CA ALA A 341 29.80 -4.27 10.43
C ALA A 341 28.45 -3.77 9.91
N THR A 342 28.00 -2.61 10.38
CA THR A 342 26.78 -1.92 9.89
C THR A 342 26.87 -1.64 8.38
N GLY A 343 27.99 -1.09 7.92
CA GLY A 343 28.20 -0.80 6.50
C GLY A 343 28.18 -2.05 5.62
N ILE A 344 28.70 -3.19 6.11
CA ILE A 344 28.65 -4.50 5.42
C ILE A 344 27.20 -5.01 5.38
N ALA A 345 26.47 -4.91 6.48
CA ALA A 345 25.06 -5.32 6.55
C ALA A 345 24.19 -4.53 5.55
N PHE A 346 24.40 -3.21 5.42
CA PHE A 346 23.69 -2.39 4.44
C PHE A 346 23.95 -2.85 3.00
N ARG A 347 25.19 -3.18 2.66
CA ARG A 347 25.54 -3.67 1.32
C ARG A 347 24.89 -5.02 1.00
N LYS A 348 24.79 -5.92 1.99
CA LYS A 348 24.20 -7.26 1.84
C LYS A 348 22.68 -7.27 1.96
N SER A 349 22.07 -6.16 2.35
CA SER A 349 20.60 -6.05 2.42
C SER A 349 20.00 -6.21 1.03
N LYS A 350 18.97 -7.05 0.93
CA LYS A 350 18.31 -7.35 -0.35
C LYS A 350 17.08 -6.48 -0.53
N LEU A 351 16.99 -5.85 -1.69
CA LEU A 351 15.79 -5.14 -2.13
C LEU A 351 14.73 -6.13 -2.62
N SER A 352 13.48 -5.73 -2.63
CA SER A 352 12.38 -6.56 -3.14
C SER A 352 12.38 -6.72 -4.66
N MET A 353 12.88 -5.72 -5.36
CA MET A 353 13.03 -5.73 -6.83
C MET A 353 14.50 -5.67 -7.20
N ARG A 354 14.87 -6.47 -8.18
CA ARG A 354 16.23 -6.57 -8.69
C ARG A 354 16.50 -5.45 -9.70
N ILE A 355 17.47 -4.61 -9.39
CA ILE A 355 18.03 -3.67 -10.34
C ILE A 355 19.27 -4.34 -10.95
N ALA A 356 19.34 -4.43 -12.28
CA ALA A 356 20.35 -5.23 -12.98
C ALA A 356 20.33 -6.74 -12.64
N ALA A 357 21.44 -7.28 -12.11
CA ALA A 357 21.59 -8.73 -11.92
C ALA A 357 21.31 -9.21 -10.49
N ASP A 358 21.32 -8.31 -9.49
CA ASP A 358 21.27 -8.69 -8.08
C ASP A 358 20.22 -7.93 -7.29
N TYR A 359 19.85 -8.46 -6.12
CA TYR A 359 18.99 -7.81 -5.13
C TYR A 359 19.79 -7.06 -4.07
N GLU A 360 21.09 -7.37 -3.87
CA GLU A 360 21.90 -6.74 -2.83
C GLU A 360 22.10 -5.25 -3.08
N ALA A 361 21.79 -4.42 -2.09
CA ALA A 361 21.85 -2.98 -2.21
C ALA A 361 23.28 -2.44 -2.47
N GLY A 362 24.32 -3.19 -2.10
CA GLY A 362 25.71 -2.86 -2.36
C GLY A 362 26.20 -3.19 -3.75
N GLU A 363 25.49 -4.06 -4.46
CA GLU A 363 25.80 -4.44 -5.85
C GLU A 363 25.10 -3.51 -6.86
N GLN A 364 24.25 -2.60 -6.38
CA GLN A 364 23.58 -1.61 -7.24
C GLN A 364 24.56 -0.47 -7.56
N SER A 365 25.01 -0.36 -8.80
CA SER A 365 25.81 0.75 -9.30
C SER A 365 24.92 1.88 -9.82
N TRP A 366 25.42 3.11 -9.83
CA TRP A 366 24.68 4.23 -10.41
C TRP A 366 24.45 4.06 -11.92
N PHE A 367 25.37 3.38 -12.60
CA PHE A 367 25.22 3.07 -14.02
C PHE A 367 23.94 2.27 -14.30
N GLU A 368 23.56 1.35 -13.42
CA GLU A 368 22.34 0.55 -13.53
C GLU A 368 21.08 1.39 -13.29
N TRP A 369 21.13 2.32 -12.35
CA TRP A 369 20.06 3.30 -12.16
C TRP A 369 19.89 4.23 -13.36
N LEU A 370 20.98 4.61 -14.03
CA LEU A 370 20.93 5.35 -15.28
C LEU A 370 20.40 4.50 -16.45
N ALA A 371 20.54 3.18 -16.39
CA ALA A 371 19.90 2.29 -17.34
C ALA A 371 18.38 2.25 -17.11
N VAL A 372 17.91 2.23 -15.85
CA VAL A 372 16.48 2.36 -15.51
C VAL A 372 15.95 3.71 -16.05
N ALA A 373 16.66 4.81 -15.85
CA ALA A 373 16.26 6.12 -16.40
C ALA A 373 16.07 6.09 -17.92
N ARG A 374 16.98 5.39 -18.64
CA ARG A 374 16.84 5.20 -20.08
C ARG A 374 15.61 4.37 -20.45
N GLU A 375 15.34 3.29 -19.72
CA GLU A 375 14.16 2.43 -19.93
C GLU A 375 12.85 3.19 -19.71
N THR A 376 12.85 4.17 -18.81
CA THR A 376 11.70 5.02 -18.48
C THR A 376 11.62 6.33 -19.28
N GLY A 377 12.56 6.55 -20.20
CA GLY A 377 12.60 7.78 -21.02
C GLY A 377 13.01 9.04 -20.26
N LEU A 378 13.61 8.91 -19.07
CA LEU A 378 13.99 10.03 -18.20
C LEU A 378 15.37 10.60 -18.57
N ASP A 379 15.55 11.91 -18.35
CA ASP A 379 16.85 12.58 -18.44
C ASP A 379 17.80 12.05 -17.35
N ARG A 380 18.83 11.35 -17.80
CA ARG A 380 19.88 10.77 -16.93
C ARG A 380 20.61 11.84 -16.11
N ALA A 381 20.85 13.01 -16.68
CA ALA A 381 21.53 14.10 -15.98
C ALA A 381 20.61 14.70 -14.89
N ALA A 382 19.31 14.81 -15.15
CA ALA A 382 18.34 15.24 -14.14
C ALA A 382 18.23 14.23 -12.98
N LEU A 383 18.16 12.93 -13.29
CA LEU A 383 18.16 11.89 -12.25
C LEU A 383 19.45 11.90 -11.44
N SER A 384 20.63 12.08 -12.08
CA SER A 384 21.91 12.17 -11.37
C SER A 384 21.99 13.40 -10.47
N ARG A 385 21.52 14.55 -10.91
CA ARG A 385 21.46 15.75 -10.08
C ARG A 385 20.56 15.55 -8.85
N TRP A 386 19.35 15.05 -9.09
CA TRP A 386 18.39 14.78 -8.01
C TRP A 386 18.93 13.73 -7.02
N GLY A 387 19.43 12.60 -7.54
CA GLY A 387 19.97 11.51 -6.70
C GLY A 387 21.20 11.93 -5.93
N GLY A 388 22.13 12.68 -6.53
CA GLY A 388 23.32 13.20 -5.88
C GLY A 388 22.98 14.16 -4.75
N LEU A 389 22.10 15.14 -4.99
CA LEU A 389 21.62 16.08 -3.98
C LEU A 389 20.90 15.38 -2.83
N LEU A 390 20.04 14.41 -3.15
CA LEU A 390 19.32 13.65 -2.13
C LEU A 390 20.29 12.81 -1.29
N ALA A 391 21.23 12.10 -1.91
CA ALA A 391 22.22 11.30 -1.20
C ALA A 391 23.06 12.16 -0.22
N GLU A 392 23.47 13.34 -0.66
CA GLU A 392 24.23 14.28 0.18
C GLU A 392 23.41 14.80 1.37
N ARG A 393 22.15 15.15 1.14
CA ARG A 393 21.26 15.78 2.14
C ARG A 393 20.50 14.79 3.01
N LEU A 394 20.49 13.51 2.66
CA LEU A 394 19.68 12.49 3.34
C LEU A 394 19.91 12.46 4.87
N PRO A 395 21.15 12.54 5.40
CA PRO A 395 21.37 12.56 6.84
C PRO A 395 20.75 13.79 7.54
N GLU A 396 20.93 14.98 6.97
CA GLU A 396 20.34 16.20 7.50
C GLU A 396 18.81 16.16 7.44
N LEU A 397 18.25 15.64 6.35
CA LEU A 397 16.82 15.50 6.16
C LEU A 397 16.20 14.55 7.20
N ILE A 398 16.76 13.36 7.37
CA ILE A 398 16.29 12.38 8.36
C ILE A 398 16.43 12.96 9.78
N ASN A 399 17.53 13.61 10.10
CA ASN A 399 17.73 14.27 11.39
C ASN A 399 16.70 15.39 11.65
N ALA A 400 16.46 16.25 10.66
CA ALA A 400 15.49 17.34 10.79
C ALA A 400 14.06 16.80 11.02
N ILE A 401 13.64 15.78 10.28
CA ILE A 401 12.32 15.16 10.45
C ILE A 401 12.23 14.46 11.81
N ALA A 402 13.23 13.68 12.20
CA ALA A 402 13.28 13.06 13.51
C ALA A 402 13.19 14.11 14.64
N GLY A 403 13.85 15.26 14.47
CA GLY A 403 13.79 16.38 15.41
C GLY A 403 12.41 17.04 15.56
N THR A 404 11.48 16.81 14.65
CA THR A 404 10.08 17.28 14.78
C THR A 404 9.24 16.41 15.71
N LEU A 405 9.67 15.18 15.98
CA LEU A 405 8.98 14.29 16.89
C LEU A 405 9.07 14.81 18.34
N PRO A 406 7.98 14.68 19.14
CA PRO A 406 8.00 14.96 20.57
C PRO A 406 9.14 14.24 21.28
N GLY A 407 9.69 14.82 22.38
CA GLY A 407 10.85 14.30 23.06
C GLY A 407 10.73 12.83 23.54
N HIS A 408 9.55 12.41 23.97
CA HIS A 408 9.30 11.02 24.37
C HIS A 408 9.23 10.01 23.19
N LEU A 409 9.19 10.50 21.96
CA LEU A 409 9.28 9.71 20.72
C LEU A 409 10.69 9.71 20.12
N GLN A 410 11.65 10.43 20.72
CA GLN A 410 13.07 10.40 20.37
C GLN A 410 13.71 9.12 20.94
N THR A 411 13.34 7.98 20.40
CA THR A 411 13.75 6.67 20.89
C THR A 411 15.16 6.29 20.42
N ASP A 412 15.76 5.25 21.01
CA ASP A 412 17.04 4.71 20.56
C ASP A 412 16.99 4.22 19.10
N VAL A 413 15.84 3.75 18.62
CA VAL A 413 15.65 3.32 17.23
C VAL A 413 15.70 4.53 16.30
N VAL A 414 15.01 5.62 16.66
CA VAL A 414 15.06 6.89 15.92
C VAL A 414 16.47 7.45 15.90
N ALA A 415 17.16 7.49 17.05
CA ALA A 415 18.55 7.95 17.14
C ALA A 415 19.47 7.11 16.24
N ARG A 416 19.35 5.77 16.27
CA ARG A 416 20.10 4.90 15.35
C ARG A 416 19.80 5.15 13.89
N PHE A 417 18.53 5.47 13.53
CA PHE A 417 18.19 5.82 12.16
C PHE A 417 18.96 7.06 11.70
N VAL A 418 18.95 8.11 12.51
CA VAL A 418 19.71 9.35 12.25
C VAL A 418 21.19 9.05 12.06
N ASP A 419 21.83 8.44 13.06
CA ASP A 419 23.29 8.22 13.08
C ASP A 419 23.76 7.32 11.94
N ARG A 420 23.01 6.25 11.65
CA ARG A 420 23.40 5.26 10.65
C ARG A 420 23.09 5.70 9.22
N THR A 421 22.18 6.65 9.03
CA THR A 421 21.91 7.23 7.72
C THR A 421 23.16 7.88 7.11
N GLU A 422 24.07 8.43 7.91
CA GLU A 422 25.37 8.93 7.41
C GLU A 422 26.20 7.83 6.72
N ILE A 423 26.22 6.60 7.29
CA ILE A 423 26.97 5.48 6.71
C ILE A 423 26.38 5.13 5.36
N ARG A 424 25.06 5.06 5.31
CA ARG A 424 24.34 4.73 4.07
C ARG A 424 24.48 5.80 3.00
N SER A 425 24.33 7.07 3.36
CA SER A 425 24.51 8.22 2.48
C SER A 425 25.90 8.20 1.80
N ARG A 426 26.98 7.94 2.57
CA ARG A 426 28.33 7.81 1.99
C ARG A 426 28.44 6.67 0.98
N GLN A 427 27.79 5.51 1.24
CA GLN A 427 27.77 4.39 0.29
C GLN A 427 27.05 4.75 -1.01
N VAL A 428 25.90 5.43 -0.89
CA VAL A 428 25.11 5.91 -2.05
C VAL A 428 25.91 6.94 -2.83
N SER A 429 26.49 7.95 -2.17
CA SER A 429 27.32 8.97 -2.83
C SER A 429 28.53 8.38 -3.54
N GLN A 430 29.18 7.36 -2.95
CA GLN A 430 30.26 6.62 -3.61
C GLN A 430 29.80 5.82 -4.82
N ALA A 431 28.57 5.29 -4.80
CA ALA A 431 28.00 4.58 -5.95
C ALA A 431 27.65 5.56 -7.09
N ILE A 432 27.16 6.77 -6.75
CA ILE A 432 26.82 7.82 -7.72
C ILE A 432 28.10 8.42 -8.39
N ALA A 433 29.20 8.51 -7.64
CA ALA A 433 30.46 9.08 -8.12
C ALA A 433 31.29 8.14 -9.04
N LYS A 434 30.95 6.85 -9.09
CA LYS A 434 31.57 5.85 -9.98
C LYS A 434 30.87 5.78 -11.32
#